data_1ea44a1dfac9fdd4b85fd58322a78894
#
_entry.id   1ea44a1dfac9fdd4b85fd58322a78894
#
_cell.length_a   1.000
_cell.length_b   1.000
_cell.length_c   1.000
_cell.angle_alpha   90.00
_cell.angle_beta   90.00
_cell.angle_gamma   90.00
#
_symmetry.space_group_name_H-M   'P 1'
#
loop_
_entity.id
_entity.type
_entity.pdbx_description
1 polymer ?
#
loop_
_entity_poly.entity_id
_entity_poly.type
_entity_poly.pdbx_seq_one_letter_code
_entity_poly.pdbx_strand_id
1 'polypeptide(L)'
;YRAQVDEQWLACGPEIVIRGEALRAIPIEELIWSKLYVLQRERCDWTDVFKLIDAQSASIDWDHLLERLADDAPLLAGALEVYSWLAPDRAGQIEQGVWERLQLPYPALSPNPELSRARADLLDSRPWFRTQE
;
A
#
# COMPACT_ATOMS: atom_id res chain seq x y z
N TYR A 1 -3.28 14.76 11.48
CA TYR A 1 -4.05 13.94 10.56
C TYR A 1 -5.47 14.49 10.43
N ARG A 2 -5.91 14.77 9.21
CA ARG A 2 -7.20 15.42 8.95
C ARG A 2 -8.11 14.62 8.01
N ALA A 3 -7.86 13.34 7.84
CA ALA A 3 -8.74 12.50 7.03
C ALA A 3 -10.12 12.41 7.70
N GLN A 4 -11.14 12.86 7.01
CA GLN A 4 -12.51 12.74 7.48
C GLN A 4 -13.13 11.46 6.95
N VAL A 5 -13.74 10.70 7.83
CA VAL A 5 -14.56 9.56 7.46
C VAL A 5 -15.82 10.10 6.78
N ASP A 6 -16.09 9.64 5.57
CA ASP A 6 -17.25 10.01 4.80
C ASP A 6 -18.09 8.77 4.42
N GLU A 7 -19.17 8.99 3.68
CA GLU A 7 -20.07 7.92 3.29
C GLU A 7 -19.39 6.83 2.45
N GLN A 8 -18.34 7.16 1.69
CA GLN A 8 -17.60 6.19 0.89
C GLN A 8 -16.84 5.20 1.77
N TRP A 9 -16.33 5.63 2.90
CA TRP A 9 -15.72 4.74 3.89
C TRP A 9 -16.71 3.69 4.39
N LEU A 10 -17.95 4.11 4.57
CA LEU A 10 -18.99 3.28 5.16
C LEU A 10 -19.68 2.38 4.12
N ALA A 11 -19.77 2.83 2.87
CA ALA A 11 -20.56 2.19 1.83
C ALA A 11 -19.78 1.22 0.94
N CYS A 12 -18.50 1.46 0.69
CA CYS A 12 -17.72 0.76 -0.34
C CYS A 12 -16.83 -0.37 0.19
N GLY A 13 -16.71 -0.53 1.50
CA GLY A 13 -15.89 -1.60 2.09
C GLY A 13 -16.51 -2.98 1.97
N PRO A 14 -15.70 -4.05 2.00
CA PRO A 14 -16.20 -5.40 2.00
C PRO A 14 -17.01 -5.70 3.26
N GLU A 15 -18.07 -6.49 3.09
CA GLU A 15 -18.84 -7.01 4.22
C GLU A 15 -18.08 -8.15 4.88
N ILE A 16 -17.95 -8.07 6.19
CA ILE A 16 -17.35 -9.12 7.03
C ILE A 16 -18.34 -9.51 8.13
N VAL A 17 -18.26 -10.76 8.57
CA VAL A 17 -19.09 -11.27 9.67
C VAL A 17 -18.20 -11.52 10.88
N ILE A 18 -18.50 -10.84 11.98
CA ILE A 18 -17.82 -11.03 13.26
C ILE A 18 -18.86 -11.39 14.31
N ARG A 19 -18.72 -12.53 14.95
CA ARG A 19 -19.65 -13.02 15.98
C ARG A 19 -21.13 -13.02 15.56
N GLY A 20 -21.38 -13.36 14.28
CA GLY A 20 -22.72 -13.40 13.70
C GLY A 20 -23.28 -12.04 13.25
N GLU A 21 -22.56 -10.95 13.45
CA GLU A 21 -22.93 -9.63 12.98
C GLU A 21 -22.24 -9.28 11.67
N ALA A 22 -23.01 -8.80 10.69
CA ALA A 22 -22.48 -8.28 9.44
C ALA A 22 -21.96 -6.85 9.65
N LEU A 23 -20.67 -6.64 9.38
CA LEU A 23 -20.00 -5.35 9.47
C LEU A 23 -19.34 -5.02 8.13
N ARG A 24 -19.14 -3.74 7.86
CA ARG A 24 -18.34 -3.31 6.73
C ARG A 24 -16.92 -2.99 7.18
N ALA A 25 -15.95 -3.58 6.51
CA ALA A 25 -14.55 -3.22 6.68
C ALA A 25 -14.27 -1.90 5.94
N ILE A 26 -13.20 -1.23 6.33
CA ILE A 26 -12.69 -0.06 5.61
C ILE A 26 -12.22 -0.51 4.23
N PRO A 27 -12.61 0.17 3.12
CA PRO A 27 -12.05 -0.11 1.81
C PRO A 27 -10.52 -0.02 1.82
N ILE A 28 -9.87 -0.87 1.03
CA ILE A 28 -8.40 -0.91 1.00
C ILE A 28 -7.79 0.43 0.59
N GLU A 29 -8.42 1.15 -0.31
CA GLU A 29 -7.98 2.47 -0.80
C GLU A 29 -7.94 3.49 0.34
N GLU A 30 -9.01 3.59 1.13
CA GLU A 30 -9.07 4.50 2.28
C GLU A 30 -8.12 4.07 3.39
N LEU A 31 -7.92 2.77 3.57
CA LEU A 31 -6.95 2.27 4.54
C LEU A 31 -5.53 2.67 4.15
N ILE A 32 -5.14 2.48 2.89
CA ILE A 32 -3.84 2.92 2.37
C ILE A 32 -3.72 4.44 2.48
N TRP A 33 -4.74 5.18 2.03
CA TRP A 33 -4.78 6.63 2.11
C TRP A 33 -4.53 7.13 3.53
N SER A 34 -5.23 6.60 4.51
CA SER A 34 -5.07 7.01 5.91
C SER A 34 -3.66 6.71 6.45
N LYS A 35 -3.09 5.57 6.08
CA LYS A 35 -1.77 5.14 6.55
C LYS A 35 -0.61 5.90 5.90
N LEU A 36 -0.79 6.39 4.68
CA LEU A 36 0.23 7.22 4.01
C LEU A 36 0.53 8.52 4.76
N TYR A 37 -0.45 9.07 5.48
CA TYR A 37 -0.27 10.28 6.27
C TYR A 37 0.41 10.04 7.62
N VAL A 38 0.56 8.78 8.05
CA VAL A 38 1.26 8.45 9.29
C VAL A 38 2.75 8.32 9.02
N LEU A 39 3.38 9.47 8.88
CA LEU A 39 4.83 9.63 8.68
C LEU A 39 5.36 10.56 9.77
N GLN A 40 5.31 10.06 11.00
CA GLN A 40 5.70 10.79 12.20
C GLN A 40 7.10 10.37 12.64
N ARG A 41 7.73 11.20 13.46
CA ARG A 41 9.07 10.93 13.97
C ARG A 41 9.18 9.59 14.70
N GLU A 42 8.14 9.21 15.45
CA GLU A 42 8.12 8.01 16.30
C GLU A 42 7.23 6.91 15.74
N ARG A 43 6.48 7.19 14.69
CA ARG A 43 5.57 6.23 14.05
C ARG A 43 5.48 6.48 12.56
N CYS A 44 5.65 5.41 11.80
CA CYS A 44 5.45 5.41 10.36
C CYS A 44 4.67 4.14 9.97
N ASP A 45 3.52 4.32 9.34
CA ASP A 45 2.67 3.20 8.92
C ASP A 45 2.94 2.75 7.46
N TRP A 46 4.01 3.23 6.84
CA TRP A 46 4.35 2.85 5.46
C TRP A 46 4.67 1.37 5.31
N THR A 47 5.14 0.72 6.35
CA THR A 47 5.29 -0.75 6.38
C THR A 47 3.97 -1.46 6.13
N ASP A 48 2.89 -0.98 6.75
CA ASP A 48 1.55 -1.51 6.52
C ASP A 48 1.05 -1.23 5.10
N VAL A 49 1.38 -0.06 4.54
CA VAL A 49 1.08 0.27 3.14
C VAL A 49 1.77 -0.71 2.21
N PHE A 50 3.04 -1.02 2.42
CA PHE A 50 3.78 -1.99 1.60
C PHE A 50 3.16 -3.39 1.69
N LYS A 51 2.73 -3.83 2.86
CA LYS A 51 2.08 -5.13 3.05
C LYS A 51 0.72 -5.19 2.34
N LEU A 52 -0.07 -4.13 2.40
CA LEU A 52 -1.36 -4.04 1.73
C LEU A 52 -1.19 -4.08 0.20
N ILE A 53 -0.25 -3.32 -0.33
CA ILE A 53 0.07 -3.31 -1.76
C ILE A 53 0.58 -4.68 -2.20
N ASP A 54 1.49 -5.27 -1.45
CA ASP A 54 2.06 -6.58 -1.76
C ASP A 54 0.99 -7.69 -1.84
N ALA A 55 0.06 -7.67 -0.90
CA ALA A 55 -0.99 -8.67 -0.81
C ALA A 55 -2.14 -8.47 -1.80
N GLN A 56 -2.48 -7.22 -2.14
CA GLN A 56 -3.75 -6.89 -2.79
C GLN A 56 -3.64 -5.91 -3.97
N SER A 57 -2.47 -5.75 -4.58
CA SER A 57 -2.26 -4.79 -5.68
C SER A 57 -3.27 -4.92 -6.82
N ALA A 58 -3.69 -6.13 -7.15
CA ALA A 58 -4.68 -6.40 -8.20
C ALA A 58 -6.12 -5.99 -7.82
N SER A 59 -6.41 -5.82 -6.53
CA SER A 59 -7.74 -5.47 -6.02
C SER A 59 -7.89 -3.98 -5.71
N ILE A 60 -6.80 -3.22 -5.73
CA ILE A 60 -6.82 -1.79 -5.43
C ILE A 60 -7.40 -1.02 -6.62
N ASP A 61 -8.41 -0.19 -6.35
CA ASP A 61 -8.85 0.85 -7.27
C ASP A 61 -7.89 2.04 -7.17
N TRP A 62 -6.88 2.03 -8.03
CA TRP A 62 -5.83 3.05 -8.03
C TRP A 62 -6.36 4.43 -8.41
N ASP A 63 -7.36 4.49 -9.29
CA ASP A 63 -7.98 5.75 -9.68
C ASP A 63 -8.64 6.41 -8.48
N HIS A 64 -9.39 5.64 -7.72
CA HIS A 64 -10.03 6.12 -6.49
C HIS A 64 -9.00 6.57 -5.44
N LEU A 65 -7.93 5.80 -5.24
CA LEU A 65 -6.87 6.17 -4.30
C LEU A 65 -6.17 7.47 -4.69
N LEU A 66 -5.86 7.63 -5.98
CA LEU A 66 -5.23 8.85 -6.49
C LEU A 66 -6.17 10.06 -6.40
N GLU A 67 -7.46 9.86 -6.60
CA GLU A 67 -8.48 10.88 -6.41
C GLU A 67 -8.56 11.35 -4.94
N ARG A 68 -8.49 10.41 -4.00
CA ARG A 68 -8.44 10.70 -2.57
C ARG A 68 -7.19 11.50 -2.16
N LEU A 69 -6.06 11.16 -2.74
CA LEU A 69 -4.80 11.84 -2.44
C LEU A 69 -4.72 13.22 -3.07
N ALA A 70 -5.27 13.41 -4.25
CA ALA A 70 -5.23 14.67 -4.99
C ALA A 70 -3.80 15.27 -5.01
N ASP A 71 -3.61 16.44 -4.44
CA ASP A 71 -2.31 17.12 -4.37
C ASP A 71 -1.29 16.42 -3.45
N ASP A 72 -1.74 15.49 -2.64
CA ASP A 72 -0.89 14.69 -1.74
C ASP A 72 -0.39 13.39 -2.40
N ALA A 73 -0.63 13.20 -3.69
CA ALA A 73 -0.12 12.07 -4.46
C ALA A 73 1.38 11.80 -4.29
N PRO A 74 2.25 12.79 -4.05
CA PRO A 74 3.66 12.53 -3.72
C PRO A 74 3.90 11.58 -2.54
N LEU A 75 2.97 11.47 -1.59
CA LEU A 75 3.06 10.48 -0.52
C LEU A 75 3.03 9.05 -1.05
N LEU A 76 2.10 8.78 -1.97
CA LEU A 76 2.03 7.48 -2.64
C LEU A 76 3.24 7.27 -3.56
N ALA A 77 3.67 8.29 -4.28
CA ALA A 77 4.85 8.22 -5.14
C ALA A 77 6.09 7.82 -4.34
N GLY A 78 6.33 8.47 -3.19
CA GLY A 78 7.44 8.13 -2.31
C GLY A 78 7.35 6.70 -1.76
N ALA A 79 6.16 6.29 -1.33
CA ALA A 79 5.93 4.93 -0.84
C ALA A 79 6.14 3.87 -1.93
N LEU A 80 5.64 4.09 -3.15
CA LEU A 80 5.83 3.17 -4.27
C LEU A 80 7.29 3.10 -4.74
N GLU A 81 8.02 4.21 -4.68
CA GLU A 81 9.43 4.21 -5.01
C GLU A 81 10.23 3.35 -4.02
N VAL A 82 9.97 3.49 -2.73
CA VAL A 82 10.56 2.62 -1.70
C VAL A 82 10.11 1.17 -1.89
N TYR A 83 8.83 0.94 -2.17
CA TYR A 83 8.31 -0.40 -2.43
C TYR A 83 8.98 -1.06 -3.65
N SER A 84 9.20 -0.33 -4.73
CA SER A 84 9.87 -0.86 -5.92
C SER A 84 11.32 -1.26 -5.65
N TRP A 85 12.00 -0.53 -4.78
CA TRP A 85 13.33 -0.90 -4.31
C TRP A 85 13.29 -2.13 -3.40
N LEU A 86 12.30 -2.17 -2.50
CA LEU A 86 12.16 -3.24 -1.50
C LEU A 86 11.74 -4.57 -2.13
N ALA A 87 10.83 -4.54 -3.07
CA ALA A 87 10.23 -5.73 -3.69
C ALA A 87 10.31 -5.67 -5.24
N PRO A 88 11.51 -5.64 -5.83
CA PRO A 88 11.67 -5.48 -7.27
C PRO A 88 11.12 -6.67 -8.08
N ASP A 89 10.95 -7.81 -7.45
CA ASP A 89 10.33 -9.01 -8.03
C ASP A 89 8.79 -8.89 -8.14
N ARG A 90 8.16 -7.98 -7.41
CA ARG A 90 6.69 -7.85 -7.33
C ARG A 90 6.16 -6.48 -7.72
N ALA A 91 6.98 -5.45 -7.67
CA ALA A 91 6.52 -4.08 -7.95
C ALA A 91 5.94 -3.91 -9.36
N GLY A 92 6.43 -4.67 -10.32
CA GLY A 92 5.92 -4.66 -11.69
C GLY A 92 4.52 -5.25 -11.86
N GLN A 93 3.92 -5.82 -10.82
CA GLN A 93 2.52 -6.27 -10.84
C GLN A 93 1.54 -5.11 -10.72
N ILE A 94 2.00 -3.95 -10.25
CA ILE A 94 1.19 -2.73 -10.24
C ILE A 94 1.10 -2.20 -11.67
N GLU A 95 -0.10 -1.82 -12.09
CA GLU A 95 -0.37 -1.33 -13.44
C GLU A 95 0.57 -0.19 -13.84
N GLN A 96 1.10 -0.26 -15.06
CA GLN A 96 2.02 0.74 -15.58
C GLN A 96 1.44 2.17 -15.50
N GLY A 97 0.15 2.33 -15.76
CA GLY A 97 -0.53 3.63 -15.70
C GLY A 97 -0.45 4.31 -14.35
N VAL A 98 -0.34 3.56 -13.25
CA VAL A 98 -0.16 4.12 -11.91
C VAL A 98 1.20 4.81 -11.79
N TRP A 99 2.26 4.14 -12.26
CA TRP A 99 3.60 4.71 -12.27
C TRP A 99 3.69 5.95 -13.14
N GLU A 100 3.09 5.92 -14.33
CA GLU A 100 3.04 7.06 -15.25
C GLU A 100 2.33 8.28 -14.63
N ARG A 101 1.19 8.06 -14.00
CA ARG A 101 0.43 9.14 -13.33
C ARG A 101 1.19 9.76 -12.15
N LEU A 102 2.02 8.98 -11.47
CA LEU A 102 2.88 9.45 -10.40
C LEU A 102 4.24 9.97 -10.89
N GLN A 103 4.46 9.98 -12.20
CA GLN A 103 5.73 10.39 -12.84
C GLN A 103 6.92 9.57 -12.34
N LEU A 104 6.69 8.29 -12.08
CA LEU A 104 7.73 7.35 -11.67
C LEU A 104 8.09 6.42 -12.84
N PRO A 105 9.36 6.00 -12.93
CA PRO A 105 9.74 4.98 -13.91
C PRO A 105 9.03 3.66 -13.59
N TYR A 106 8.55 2.97 -14.63
CA TYR A 106 8.03 1.62 -14.43
C TYR A 106 9.16 0.70 -13.97
N PRO A 107 8.98 -0.04 -12.87
CA PRO A 107 10.06 -0.84 -12.32
C PRO A 107 10.43 -1.99 -13.26
N ALA A 108 11.72 -2.16 -13.47
CA ALA A 108 12.25 -3.32 -14.19
C ALA A 108 11.94 -4.58 -13.37
N LEU A 109 11.37 -5.60 -14.02
CA LEU A 109 11.14 -6.89 -13.39
C LEU A 109 12.49 -7.52 -13.03
N SER A 110 12.65 -7.83 -11.76
CA SER A 110 13.83 -8.55 -11.27
C SER A 110 13.35 -9.77 -10.48
N PRO A 111 13.42 -10.97 -11.05
CA PRO A 111 12.96 -12.18 -10.38
C PRO A 111 13.98 -12.67 -9.33
N ASN A 112 14.24 -11.84 -8.34
CA ASN A 112 15.18 -12.16 -7.26
C ASN A 112 14.57 -11.91 -5.88
N PRO A 113 13.79 -12.87 -5.35
CA PRO A 113 13.17 -12.73 -4.03
C PRO A 113 14.19 -12.66 -2.88
N GLU A 114 15.39 -13.18 -3.05
CA GLU A 114 16.45 -13.08 -2.03
C GLU A 114 16.93 -11.64 -1.86
N LEU A 115 16.96 -10.87 -2.94
CA LEU A 115 17.29 -9.45 -2.87
C LEU A 115 16.25 -8.67 -2.07
N SER A 116 14.96 -8.97 -2.27
CA SER A 116 13.88 -8.35 -1.50
C SER A 116 13.99 -8.66 -0.01
N ARG A 117 14.32 -9.89 0.33
CA ARG A 117 14.53 -10.31 1.71
C ARG A 117 15.72 -9.59 2.34
N ALA A 118 16.85 -9.54 1.66
CA ALA A 118 18.05 -8.85 2.15
C ALA A 118 17.82 -7.36 2.36
N ARG A 119 17.06 -6.70 1.47
CA ARG A 119 16.70 -5.29 1.62
C ARG A 119 15.73 -5.05 2.77
N ALA A 120 14.75 -5.92 2.97
CA ALA A 120 13.86 -5.86 4.12
C ALA A 120 14.63 -5.93 5.44
N ASP A 121 15.62 -6.81 5.53
CA ASP A 121 16.46 -6.97 6.72
C ASP A 121 17.31 -5.74 7.04
N LEU A 122 17.62 -4.90 6.03
CA LEU A 122 18.31 -3.63 6.25
C LEU A 122 17.43 -2.58 6.91
N LEU A 123 16.12 -2.65 6.71
CA LEU A 123 15.18 -1.63 7.17
C LEU A 123 14.61 -1.92 8.56
N ASP A 124 14.44 -3.18 8.90
CA ASP A 124 13.91 -3.62 10.19
C ASP A 124 14.51 -4.99 10.55
N SER A 125 14.89 -5.16 11.79
CA SER A 125 15.34 -6.45 12.34
C SER A 125 14.21 -7.48 12.48
N ARG A 126 12.96 -7.04 12.34
CA ARG A 126 11.78 -7.92 12.40
C ARG A 126 11.43 -8.42 11.01
N PRO A 127 10.89 -9.65 10.87
CA PRO A 127 10.45 -10.16 9.58
C PRO A 127 9.34 -9.28 8.98
N TRP A 128 9.63 -8.65 7.85
CA TRP A 128 8.65 -7.85 7.12
C TRP A 128 7.55 -8.68 6.51
N PHE A 129 7.95 -9.79 5.95
CA PHE A 129 7.04 -10.75 5.35
C PHE A 129 7.18 -12.07 6.12
N ARG A 130 6.11 -12.49 6.78
CA ARG A 130 6.09 -13.84 7.32
C ARG A 130 6.13 -14.79 6.14
N THR A 131 7.19 -15.55 6.01
CA THR A 131 7.15 -16.80 5.25
C THR A 131 6.05 -17.64 5.88
N GLN A 132 4.99 -17.89 5.14
CA GLN A 132 4.08 -18.96 5.52
C GLN A 132 4.89 -20.25 5.41
N GLU A 133 5.23 -20.78 6.54
CA GLU A 133 5.69 -22.16 6.64
C GLU A 133 4.51 -23.10 6.37
#